data_eba5519c465af1a6ec97d3eb6f749b03
#
_entry.id   eba5519c465af1a6ec97d3eb6f749b03
#
_cell.length_a   1.000
_cell.length_b   1.000
_cell.length_c   1.000
_cell.angle_alpha   90.00
_cell.angle_beta   90.00
_cell.angle_gamma   90.00
#
_symmetry.space_group_name_H-M   'P 1'
#
loop_
_entity.id
_entity.type
_entity.pdbx_description
1 polymer ?
#
loop_
_entity_poly.entity_id
_entity_poly.type
_entity_poly.pdbx_seq_one_letter_code
_entity_poly.pdbx_strand_id
1 'polypeptide(L)'
;MASMERRLGIVGLVLLALLVFGVPAAKAQGNPGAIKVTSSTATTKFAEELKFALQAQSSAGSIEKVDLFYTFGDGKASNRVPTEFTPGKVVTATATKRAQQGEFAPQLDIRYYWRITDSAGNTLKTDPQTVVYADDRFQWQKTGNDRATVQWYGESDSFGKQALGWTIEGLDRLEQKFGIRMSYPANVVIYQSKDDMSKALAPRGATFDKGATVLGEARSNYGTLLMLNQGDARTTLWHELSHLVLHDLVKGPYESNLPAWLDEGLAMYNESDNANDNYQRSLDDAIRKNDVFTVRSMTAPNGVPTKVGIWYGQARSVVRYLLDEHGGRDNMQIGRAHV
;
A
#
# COMPACT_ATOMS: atom_id res chain seq x y z
N MET A 1 -51.73 -32.89 -74.75
CA MET A 1 -51.20 -31.66 -75.36
C MET A 1 -49.82 -31.47 -74.76
N ALA A 2 -48.80 -31.55 -75.55
CA ALA A 2 -47.39 -31.68 -75.23
C ALA A 2 -46.76 -30.37 -74.77
N SER A 3 -45.98 -30.41 -73.73
CA SER A 3 -45.01 -29.38 -73.41
C SER A 3 -43.62 -29.97 -73.32
N MET A 4 -42.77 -29.45 -74.11
CA MET A 4 -41.42 -29.85 -74.44
C MET A 4 -40.44 -29.33 -73.40
N GLU A 5 -39.76 -30.24 -72.64
CA GLU A 5 -38.68 -29.91 -71.71
C GLU A 5 -37.41 -29.55 -72.53
N ARG A 6 -36.82 -28.41 -72.24
CA ARG A 6 -35.43 -28.02 -72.57
C ARG A 6 -34.52 -28.23 -71.40
N ARG A 7 -33.61 -29.17 -71.51
CA ARG A 7 -32.49 -29.37 -70.62
C ARG A 7 -31.39 -28.36 -70.95
N LEU A 8 -31.06 -27.47 -69.99
CA LEU A 8 -29.83 -26.68 -69.99
C LEU A 8 -28.78 -27.38 -69.13
N GLY A 9 -27.67 -27.75 -69.75
CA GLY A 9 -26.51 -28.29 -69.06
C GLY A 9 -25.72 -27.17 -68.42
N ILE A 10 -25.49 -27.28 -67.08
CA ILE A 10 -24.62 -26.38 -66.34
C ILE A 10 -23.24 -27.05 -66.25
N VAL A 11 -22.25 -26.42 -66.94
CA VAL A 11 -20.82 -26.76 -66.78
C VAL A 11 -20.34 -26.17 -65.48
N GLY A 12 -20.12 -27.03 -64.48
CA GLY A 12 -19.56 -26.63 -63.21
C GLY A 12 -18.05 -26.37 -63.29
N LEU A 13 -17.65 -25.14 -63.11
CA LEU A 13 -16.27 -24.75 -63.00
C LEU A 13 -15.83 -25.00 -61.48
N VAL A 14 -15.02 -26.05 -61.31
CA VAL A 14 -14.45 -26.34 -60.00
C VAL A 14 -13.24 -25.41 -59.76
N LEU A 15 -13.42 -24.35 -58.95
CA LEU A 15 -12.33 -23.50 -58.48
C LEU A 15 -11.64 -24.23 -57.31
N LEU A 16 -10.44 -24.74 -57.53
CA LEU A 16 -9.57 -25.31 -56.51
C LEU A 16 -8.94 -24.16 -55.71
N ALA A 17 -9.52 -23.81 -54.56
CA ALA A 17 -8.95 -22.85 -53.62
C ALA A 17 -7.78 -23.52 -52.89
N LEU A 18 -6.55 -23.14 -53.23
CA LEU A 18 -5.36 -23.46 -52.46
C LEU A 18 -5.40 -22.69 -51.11
N LEU A 19 -5.86 -23.36 -50.07
CA LEU A 19 -5.70 -22.89 -48.66
C LEU A 19 -4.22 -23.01 -48.32
N VAL A 20 -3.49 -21.91 -48.42
CA VAL A 20 -2.16 -21.78 -47.81
C VAL A 20 -2.36 -21.68 -46.29
N PHE A 21 -2.25 -22.79 -45.61
CA PHE A 21 -2.10 -22.78 -44.13
C PHE A 21 -0.76 -22.14 -43.83
N GLY A 22 -0.78 -20.86 -43.46
CA GLY A 22 0.34 -20.20 -42.81
C GLY A 22 0.66 -20.95 -41.52
N VAL A 23 1.75 -21.71 -41.49
CA VAL A 23 2.30 -22.28 -40.26
C VAL A 23 2.60 -21.10 -39.35
N PRO A 24 1.98 -21.00 -38.12
CA PRO A 24 2.36 -19.96 -37.19
C PRO A 24 3.85 -20.13 -36.92
N ALA A 25 4.64 -19.10 -37.17
CA ALA A 25 6.06 -19.09 -36.81
C ALA A 25 6.12 -19.41 -35.33
N ALA A 26 6.64 -20.59 -34.98
CA ALA A 26 6.94 -20.96 -33.61
C ALA A 26 7.86 -19.85 -33.08
N LYS A 27 7.37 -19.06 -32.11
CA LYS A 27 8.23 -18.14 -31.37
C LYS A 27 9.33 -19.00 -30.78
N ALA A 28 10.54 -18.81 -31.29
CA ALA A 28 11.71 -19.48 -30.75
C ALA A 28 11.70 -19.25 -29.25
N GLN A 29 11.59 -20.32 -28.49
CA GLN A 29 11.67 -20.29 -27.03
C GLN A 29 13.13 -19.99 -26.73
N GLY A 30 13.44 -18.72 -26.42
CA GLY A 30 14.80 -18.26 -26.19
C GLY A 30 15.49 -19.12 -25.12
N ASN A 31 16.79 -19.30 -25.26
CA ASN A 31 17.60 -20.00 -24.26
C ASN A 31 17.87 -19.06 -23.06
N PRO A 32 17.25 -19.27 -21.88
CA PRO A 32 17.45 -18.40 -20.70
C PRO A 32 18.92 -18.32 -20.27
N GLY A 33 19.73 -19.34 -20.59
CA GLY A 33 21.17 -19.36 -20.29
C GLY A 33 22.03 -18.44 -21.15
N ALA A 34 21.47 -17.86 -22.21
CA ALA A 34 22.22 -16.94 -23.08
C ALA A 34 22.49 -15.58 -22.41
N ILE A 35 21.60 -15.12 -21.52
CA ILE A 35 21.74 -13.86 -20.79
C ILE A 35 22.22 -14.14 -19.38
N LYS A 36 23.30 -13.46 -18.96
CA LYS A 36 23.88 -13.55 -17.63
C LYS A 36 23.96 -12.18 -16.97
N VAL A 37 23.42 -12.06 -15.77
CA VAL A 37 23.61 -10.89 -14.90
C VAL A 37 24.94 -11.06 -14.16
N THR A 38 25.77 -10.04 -14.20
CA THR A 38 27.07 -10.01 -13.51
C THR A 38 27.05 -9.14 -12.26
N SER A 39 26.15 -8.14 -12.22
CA SER A 39 25.91 -7.30 -11.05
C SER A 39 24.48 -6.78 -11.05
N SER A 40 23.85 -6.71 -9.87
CA SER A 40 22.57 -6.05 -9.66
C SER A 40 22.58 -5.42 -8.26
N THR A 41 22.43 -4.11 -8.20
CA THR A 41 22.49 -3.34 -6.95
C THR A 41 21.36 -2.34 -6.88
N ALA A 42 20.95 -2.00 -5.66
CA ALA A 42 20.02 -0.91 -5.39
C ALA A 42 20.50 -0.09 -4.20
N THR A 43 20.30 1.22 -4.27
CA THR A 43 20.56 2.16 -3.18
C THR A 43 19.35 3.09 -3.02
N THR A 44 19.14 3.56 -1.80
CA THR A 44 18.06 4.48 -1.47
C THR A 44 18.65 5.70 -0.77
N LYS A 45 18.04 6.87 -1.03
CA LYS A 45 18.30 8.08 -0.27
C LYS A 45 16.95 8.64 0.17
N PHE A 46 16.78 8.80 1.48
CA PHE A 46 15.51 9.18 2.06
C PHE A 46 15.00 10.51 1.52
N ALA A 47 13.72 10.55 1.12
CA ALA A 47 13.03 11.69 0.52
C ALA A 47 13.69 12.29 -0.74
N GLU A 48 14.59 11.54 -1.39
CA GLU A 48 15.27 12.01 -2.61
C GLU A 48 15.12 10.99 -3.76
N GLU A 49 15.62 9.75 -3.60
CA GLU A 49 15.66 8.81 -4.73
C GLU A 49 15.84 7.33 -4.34
N LEU A 50 15.43 6.49 -5.27
CA LEU A 50 15.76 5.08 -5.36
C LEU A 50 16.59 4.87 -6.62
N LYS A 51 17.79 4.34 -6.52
CA LYS A 51 18.68 4.03 -7.65
C LYS A 51 18.89 2.53 -7.77
N PHE A 52 18.80 2.03 -8.99
CA PHE A 52 19.04 0.64 -9.33
C PHE A 52 20.06 0.58 -10.46
N ALA A 53 20.99 -0.36 -10.37
CA ALA A 53 22.00 -0.60 -11.39
C ALA A 53 22.11 -2.07 -11.72
N LEU A 54 22.29 -2.38 -13.00
CA LEU A 54 22.42 -3.72 -13.54
C LEU A 54 23.65 -3.79 -14.47
N GLN A 55 24.42 -4.84 -14.37
CA GLN A 55 25.36 -5.24 -15.41
C GLN A 55 24.95 -6.62 -15.92
N ALA A 56 24.82 -6.75 -17.23
CA ALA A 56 24.41 -7.98 -17.87
C ALA A 56 25.13 -8.17 -19.21
N GLN A 57 25.23 -9.42 -19.63
CA GLN A 57 25.80 -9.79 -20.93
C GLN A 57 24.96 -10.88 -21.60
N SER A 58 24.93 -10.89 -22.94
CA SER A 58 24.36 -11.97 -23.72
C SER A 58 25.39 -12.58 -24.65
N SER A 59 25.43 -13.91 -24.69
CA SER A 59 26.25 -14.69 -25.63
C SER A 59 25.59 -14.85 -26.99
N ALA A 60 24.27 -14.65 -27.10
CA ALA A 60 23.48 -14.91 -28.31
C ALA A 60 23.23 -13.67 -29.16
N GLY A 61 23.20 -12.48 -28.58
CA GLY A 61 22.89 -11.26 -29.31
C GLY A 61 23.15 -9.98 -28.52
N SER A 62 22.74 -8.86 -29.09
CA SER A 62 22.75 -7.56 -28.39
C SER A 62 21.59 -7.50 -27.41
N ILE A 63 21.82 -7.08 -26.17
CA ILE A 63 20.73 -6.77 -25.24
C ILE A 63 20.04 -5.48 -25.73
N GLU A 64 18.77 -5.55 -26.04
CA GLU A 64 17.98 -4.47 -26.61
C GLU A 64 16.94 -3.91 -25.67
N LYS A 65 16.56 -4.70 -24.65
CA LYS A 65 15.56 -4.27 -23.68
C LYS A 65 15.95 -4.68 -22.27
N VAL A 66 15.86 -3.70 -21.37
CA VAL A 66 16.05 -3.87 -19.92
C VAL A 66 14.90 -3.14 -19.24
N ASP A 67 14.09 -3.87 -18.48
CA ASP A 67 13.01 -3.30 -17.68
C ASP A 67 13.28 -3.57 -16.20
N LEU A 68 13.14 -2.55 -15.35
CA LEU A 68 13.11 -2.67 -13.90
C LEU A 68 11.66 -2.69 -13.41
N PHE A 69 11.35 -3.64 -12.54
CA PHE A 69 10.09 -3.70 -11.81
C PHE A 69 10.39 -3.71 -10.32
N TYR A 70 9.58 -2.97 -9.55
CA TYR A 70 9.66 -2.99 -8.10
C TYR A 70 8.26 -3.01 -7.47
N THR A 71 8.17 -3.51 -6.24
CA THR A 71 6.95 -3.60 -5.44
C THR A 71 7.25 -3.20 -4.00
N PHE A 72 6.21 -2.75 -3.29
CA PHE A 72 6.25 -2.47 -1.85
C PHE A 72 5.39 -3.49 -1.09
N GLY A 73 5.71 -3.71 0.18
CA GLY A 73 4.88 -4.48 1.11
C GLY A 73 4.49 -5.86 0.58
N ASP A 74 3.18 -6.10 0.42
CA ASP A 74 2.61 -7.38 0.01
C ASP A 74 2.90 -7.79 -1.45
N GLY A 75 3.50 -6.91 -2.25
CA GLY A 75 3.91 -7.21 -3.61
C GLY A 75 2.79 -7.36 -4.64
N LYS A 76 1.54 -6.98 -4.32
CA LYS A 76 0.39 -7.10 -5.24
C LYS A 76 0.46 -6.14 -6.42
N ALA A 77 0.99 -4.94 -6.23
CA ALA A 77 1.18 -3.95 -7.29
C ALA A 77 2.65 -3.89 -7.72
N SER A 78 2.92 -3.95 -9.02
CA SER A 78 4.26 -3.82 -9.58
C SER A 78 4.40 -2.52 -10.35
N ASN A 79 5.42 -1.75 -10.02
CA ASN A 79 5.76 -0.51 -10.69
C ASN A 79 6.91 -0.76 -11.66
N ARG A 80 6.89 -0.11 -12.83
CA ARG A 80 7.98 -0.12 -13.79
C ARG A 80 8.70 1.21 -13.78
N VAL A 81 10.05 1.16 -13.76
CA VAL A 81 10.89 2.36 -13.92
C VAL A 81 11.56 2.31 -15.28
N PRO A 82 11.55 3.42 -16.04
CA PRO A 82 12.36 3.53 -17.24
C PRO A 82 13.84 3.32 -16.94
N THR A 83 14.52 2.60 -17.83
CA THR A 83 15.94 2.29 -17.68
C THR A 83 16.76 3.05 -18.72
N GLU A 84 17.94 3.49 -18.33
CA GLU A 84 18.91 4.14 -19.19
C GLU A 84 20.07 3.15 -19.45
N PHE A 85 20.34 2.81 -20.71
CA PHE A 85 21.45 1.97 -21.12
C PHE A 85 21.71 2.11 -22.62
N THR A 86 22.89 1.69 -23.07
CA THR A 86 23.23 1.56 -24.49
C THR A 86 23.13 0.08 -24.89
N PRO A 87 22.32 -0.27 -25.92
CA PRO A 87 22.24 -1.64 -26.41
C PRO A 87 23.60 -2.21 -26.80
N GLY A 88 23.82 -3.51 -26.52
CA GLY A 88 25.09 -4.19 -26.78
C GLY A 88 25.13 -5.60 -26.21
N LYS A 89 26.18 -6.37 -26.54
CA LYS A 89 26.39 -7.71 -25.93
C LYS A 89 26.67 -7.64 -24.43
N VAL A 90 27.26 -6.55 -23.98
CA VAL A 90 27.48 -6.22 -22.56
C VAL A 90 26.85 -4.88 -22.29
N VAL A 91 26.02 -4.78 -21.27
CA VAL A 91 25.31 -3.56 -20.94
C VAL A 91 25.48 -3.20 -19.45
N THR A 92 25.54 -1.91 -19.18
CA THR A 92 25.32 -1.33 -17.87
C THR A 92 24.04 -0.51 -17.96
N ALA A 93 23.01 -0.90 -17.20
CA ALA A 93 21.73 -0.23 -17.16
C ALA A 93 21.51 0.40 -15.79
N THR A 94 20.91 1.59 -15.79
CA THR A 94 20.50 2.28 -14.57
C THR A 94 19.03 2.64 -14.62
N ALA A 95 18.39 2.69 -13.45
CA ALA A 95 17.03 3.17 -13.29
C ALA A 95 16.95 4.02 -12.03
N THR A 96 16.36 5.20 -12.12
CA THR A 96 16.21 6.12 -10.99
C THR A 96 14.74 6.50 -10.83
N LYS A 97 14.21 6.29 -9.63
CA LYS A 97 12.91 6.80 -9.21
C LYS A 97 13.15 7.92 -8.19
N ARG A 98 12.83 9.13 -8.54
CA ARG A 98 12.82 10.24 -7.58
C ARG A 98 11.76 9.97 -6.52
N ALA A 99 12.10 10.19 -5.27
CA ALA A 99 11.21 10.07 -4.12
C ALA A 99 10.96 11.47 -3.54
N GLN A 100 9.70 11.88 -3.53
CA GLN A 100 9.33 13.13 -2.86
C GLN A 100 9.17 12.89 -1.36
N GLN A 101 9.26 13.97 -0.59
CA GLN A 101 8.99 13.92 0.85
C GLN A 101 7.60 13.31 1.11
N GLY A 102 7.55 12.26 1.93
CA GLY A 102 6.32 11.58 2.29
C GLY A 102 5.66 10.76 1.17
N GLU A 103 6.30 10.59 0.01
CA GLU A 103 5.77 9.72 -1.06
C GLU A 103 5.80 8.24 -0.64
N PHE A 104 6.90 7.80 -0.04
CA PHE A 104 7.06 6.44 0.47
C PHE A 104 7.18 6.44 1.99
N ALA A 105 6.62 5.42 2.61
CA ALA A 105 6.86 5.19 4.03
C ALA A 105 8.33 4.81 4.26
N PRO A 106 9.00 5.36 5.29
CA PRO A 106 10.35 4.94 5.66
C PRO A 106 10.35 3.52 6.22
N GLN A 107 11.52 2.91 6.25
CA GLN A 107 11.75 1.56 6.77
C GLN A 107 10.94 0.48 6.04
N LEU A 108 10.74 0.67 4.73
CA LEU A 108 9.94 -0.18 3.87
C LEU A 108 10.82 -1.08 3.02
N ASP A 109 10.52 -2.36 2.99
CA ASP A 109 11.15 -3.31 2.09
C ASP A 109 10.64 -3.10 0.66
N ILE A 110 11.56 -2.83 -0.26
CA ILE A 110 11.31 -2.71 -1.68
C ILE A 110 11.88 -3.96 -2.36
N ARG A 111 11.01 -4.76 -2.94
CA ARG A 111 11.38 -5.92 -3.75
C ARG A 111 11.49 -5.48 -5.20
N TYR A 112 12.59 -5.84 -5.89
CA TYR A 112 12.79 -5.49 -7.28
C TYR A 112 13.39 -6.64 -8.09
N TYR A 113 13.10 -6.65 -9.39
CA TYR A 113 13.68 -7.60 -10.34
C TYR A 113 13.83 -6.94 -11.72
N TRP A 114 14.70 -7.52 -12.53
CA TRP A 114 14.94 -7.10 -13.90
C TRP A 114 14.34 -8.08 -14.88
N ARG A 115 13.88 -7.56 -16.02
CA ARG A 115 13.54 -8.33 -17.21
C ARG A 115 14.39 -7.83 -18.36
N ILE A 116 15.20 -8.72 -18.93
CA ILE A 116 16.22 -8.43 -19.93
C ILE A 116 15.90 -9.24 -21.19
N THR A 117 15.96 -8.59 -22.37
CA THR A 117 15.70 -9.26 -23.66
C THR A 117 16.82 -8.90 -24.63
N ASP A 118 17.34 -9.91 -25.37
CA ASP A 118 18.33 -9.70 -26.42
C ASP A 118 17.74 -9.79 -27.82
N SER A 119 18.53 -9.42 -28.85
CA SER A 119 18.14 -9.42 -30.27
C SER A 119 17.85 -10.82 -30.85
N ALA A 120 18.29 -11.88 -30.20
CA ALA A 120 17.95 -13.25 -30.56
C ALA A 120 16.60 -13.72 -29.94
N GLY A 121 15.90 -12.85 -29.19
CA GLY A 121 14.62 -13.16 -28.57
C GLY A 121 14.72 -13.86 -27.22
N ASN A 122 15.94 -14.05 -26.68
CA ASN A 122 16.09 -14.61 -25.34
C ASN A 122 15.64 -13.60 -24.29
N THR A 123 14.93 -14.07 -23.26
CA THR A 123 14.45 -13.23 -22.16
C THR A 123 14.85 -13.85 -20.81
N LEU A 124 15.46 -13.05 -19.95
CA LEU A 124 15.76 -13.40 -18.56
C LEU A 124 14.93 -12.50 -17.63
N LYS A 125 14.22 -13.13 -16.70
CA LYS A 125 13.68 -12.48 -15.50
C LYS A 125 14.55 -12.88 -14.33
N THR A 126 15.13 -11.90 -13.64
CA THR A 126 15.99 -12.18 -12.46
C THR A 126 15.11 -12.58 -11.26
N ASP A 127 15.71 -13.28 -10.32
CA ASP A 127 15.11 -13.46 -9.01
C ASP A 127 14.91 -12.11 -8.32
N PRO A 128 13.82 -11.93 -7.53
CA PRO A 128 13.61 -10.70 -6.78
C PRO A 128 14.71 -10.49 -5.73
N GLN A 129 15.18 -9.24 -5.66
CA GLN A 129 16.10 -8.76 -4.62
C GLN A 129 15.37 -7.75 -3.75
N THR A 130 15.87 -7.50 -2.54
CA THR A 130 15.27 -6.54 -1.60
C THR A 130 16.27 -5.45 -1.24
N VAL A 131 15.79 -4.22 -1.18
CA VAL A 131 16.47 -3.07 -0.61
C VAL A 131 15.53 -2.36 0.36
N VAL A 132 16.04 -1.88 1.48
CA VAL A 132 15.25 -1.11 2.45
C VAL A 132 15.25 0.36 2.07
N TYR A 133 14.06 0.97 1.96
CA TYR A 133 13.93 2.43 1.88
C TYR A 133 13.98 2.98 3.31
N ALA A 134 15.19 3.13 3.83
CA ALA A 134 15.40 3.62 5.18
C ALA A 134 15.43 5.15 5.24
N ASP A 135 14.97 5.71 6.34
CA ASP A 135 15.32 7.07 6.72
C ASP A 135 16.76 7.06 7.26
N ASP A 136 17.72 7.36 6.40
CA ASP A 136 19.15 7.23 6.64
C ASP A 136 19.74 8.30 7.58
N ARG A 137 18.90 9.20 8.11
CA ARG A 137 19.30 10.21 9.10
C ARG A 137 19.55 9.61 10.48
N PHE A 138 19.05 8.39 10.76
CA PHE A 138 19.07 7.76 12.08
C PHE A 138 19.60 6.33 12.05
N GLN A 139 20.11 5.90 13.20
CA GLN A 139 20.46 4.50 13.45
C GLN A 139 19.24 3.77 14.01
N TRP A 140 18.49 3.12 13.13
CA TRP A 140 17.27 2.42 13.50
C TRP A 140 17.57 1.09 14.18
N GLN A 141 16.86 0.86 15.27
CA GLN A 141 16.74 -0.44 15.93
C GLN A 141 15.44 -1.12 15.46
N LYS A 142 15.37 -2.44 15.57
CA LYS A 142 14.23 -3.22 15.07
C LYS A 142 13.96 -4.41 15.99
N THR A 143 12.69 -4.66 16.29
CA THR A 143 12.20 -5.88 16.91
C THR A 143 10.88 -6.28 16.26
N GLY A 144 10.45 -7.55 16.37
CA GLY A 144 9.20 -7.97 15.78
C GLY A 144 8.91 -9.46 15.95
N ASN A 145 7.79 -9.88 15.40
CA ASN A 145 7.33 -11.26 15.29
C ASN A 145 6.59 -11.45 13.94
N ASP A 146 5.84 -12.54 13.80
CA ASP A 146 5.04 -12.86 12.61
C ASP A 146 3.86 -11.90 12.37
N ARG A 147 3.44 -11.09 13.35
CA ARG A 147 2.30 -10.18 13.26
C ARG A 147 2.68 -8.70 13.13
N ALA A 148 3.84 -8.30 13.67
CA ALA A 148 4.27 -6.92 13.63
C ALA A 148 5.79 -6.78 13.70
N THR A 149 6.28 -5.68 13.13
CA THR A 149 7.65 -5.18 13.28
C THR A 149 7.58 -3.78 13.85
N VAL A 150 8.42 -3.48 14.84
CA VAL A 150 8.59 -2.13 15.41
C VAL A 150 10.01 -1.67 15.15
N GLN A 151 10.14 -0.45 14.65
CA GLN A 151 11.42 0.19 14.34
C GLN A 151 11.48 1.55 15.02
N TRP A 152 12.59 1.85 15.69
CA TRP A 152 12.79 3.09 16.47
C TRP A 152 14.25 3.50 16.47
N TYR A 153 14.53 4.69 16.96
CA TYR A 153 15.89 5.20 17.25
C TYR A 153 15.87 6.02 18.54
N GLY A 154 17.04 6.26 19.12
CA GLY A 154 17.21 7.16 20.28
C GLY A 154 16.66 6.63 21.60
N GLU A 155 16.11 5.42 21.63
CA GLU A 155 15.55 4.76 22.80
C GLU A 155 16.17 3.36 23.02
N SER A 156 15.92 2.77 24.18
CA SER A 156 16.46 1.46 24.56
C SER A 156 15.73 0.28 23.88
N ASP A 157 16.37 -0.90 23.89
CA ASP A 157 15.72 -2.15 23.46
C ASP A 157 14.46 -2.48 24.27
N SER A 158 14.40 -2.09 25.55
CA SER A 158 13.21 -2.29 26.38
C SER A 158 12.03 -1.46 25.89
N PHE A 159 12.26 -0.24 25.39
CA PHE A 159 11.23 0.56 24.74
C PHE A 159 10.68 -0.13 23.50
N GLY A 160 11.56 -0.64 22.61
CA GLY A 160 11.12 -1.35 21.42
C GLY A 160 10.27 -2.59 21.73
N LYS A 161 10.66 -3.38 22.74
CA LYS A 161 9.88 -4.54 23.20
C LYS A 161 8.52 -4.12 23.79
N GLN A 162 8.49 -3.02 24.54
CA GLN A 162 7.24 -2.46 25.06
C GLN A 162 6.31 -1.99 23.94
N ALA A 163 6.84 -1.25 22.96
CA ALA A 163 6.07 -0.81 21.79
C ALA A 163 5.55 -1.98 20.94
N LEU A 164 6.32 -3.06 20.80
CA LEU A 164 5.83 -4.30 20.18
C LEU A 164 4.70 -4.91 21.00
N GLY A 165 4.81 -4.94 22.34
CA GLY A 165 3.75 -5.39 23.21
C GLY A 165 2.44 -4.60 23.00
N TRP A 166 2.53 -3.25 22.95
CA TRP A 166 1.37 -2.38 22.66
C TRP A 166 0.79 -2.65 21.28
N THR A 167 1.65 -2.90 20.27
CA THR A 167 1.21 -3.21 18.92
C THR A 167 0.40 -4.51 18.87
N ILE A 168 0.91 -5.57 19.49
CA ILE A 168 0.22 -6.86 19.54
C ILE A 168 -1.09 -6.74 20.32
N GLU A 169 -1.09 -6.05 21.45
CA GLU A 169 -2.31 -5.79 22.23
C GLU A 169 -3.36 -5.03 21.40
N GLY A 170 -2.95 -4.00 20.65
CA GLY A 170 -3.86 -3.26 19.75
C GLY A 170 -4.46 -4.15 18.66
N LEU A 171 -3.64 -5.01 18.04
CA LEU A 171 -4.11 -5.98 17.04
C LEU A 171 -5.07 -7.02 17.64
N ASP A 172 -4.78 -7.51 18.86
CA ASP A 172 -5.66 -8.45 19.58
C ASP A 172 -7.01 -7.82 19.91
N ARG A 173 -7.02 -6.56 20.35
CA ARG A 173 -8.25 -5.80 20.61
C ARG A 173 -9.11 -5.68 19.36
N LEU A 174 -8.51 -5.37 18.21
CA LEU A 174 -9.22 -5.28 16.93
C LEU A 174 -9.76 -6.63 16.49
N GLU A 175 -8.98 -7.71 16.65
CA GLU A 175 -9.43 -9.06 16.35
C GLU A 175 -10.58 -9.49 17.28
N GLN A 176 -10.50 -9.18 18.58
CA GLN A 176 -11.56 -9.51 19.55
C GLN A 176 -12.83 -8.68 19.32
N LYS A 177 -12.71 -7.38 19.12
CA LYS A 177 -13.85 -6.47 18.94
C LYS A 177 -14.55 -6.65 17.60
N PHE A 178 -13.78 -6.76 16.51
CA PHE A 178 -14.31 -6.72 15.15
C PHE A 178 -14.15 -8.02 14.36
N GLY A 179 -13.41 -9.01 14.90
CA GLY A 179 -13.09 -10.25 14.18
C GLY A 179 -12.19 -10.05 12.98
N ILE A 180 -11.45 -8.93 12.93
CA ILE A 180 -10.61 -8.55 11.79
C ILE A 180 -9.16 -8.85 12.13
N ARG A 181 -8.49 -9.56 11.23
CA ARG A 181 -7.06 -9.81 11.32
C ARG A 181 -6.38 -9.29 10.07
N MET A 182 -5.26 -8.59 10.23
CA MET A 182 -4.44 -8.15 9.09
C MET A 182 -3.93 -9.35 8.28
N SER A 183 -3.90 -9.18 6.96
CA SER A 183 -3.40 -10.20 6.02
C SER A 183 -1.88 -10.25 5.93
N TYR A 184 -1.18 -9.26 6.49
CA TYR A 184 0.28 -9.11 6.51
C TYR A 184 0.72 -8.46 7.84
N PRO A 185 2.02 -8.59 8.23
CA PRO A 185 2.52 -7.98 9.45
C PRO A 185 2.47 -6.45 9.39
N ALA A 186 2.03 -5.82 10.49
CA ALA A 186 2.09 -4.36 10.62
C ALA A 186 3.55 -3.89 10.77
N ASN A 187 3.94 -2.82 10.07
CA ASN A 187 5.23 -2.17 10.23
C ASN A 187 5.06 -0.84 10.98
N VAL A 188 5.55 -0.76 12.20
CA VAL A 188 5.45 0.43 13.07
C VAL A 188 6.79 1.14 13.11
N VAL A 189 6.81 2.42 12.71
CA VAL A 189 8.01 3.26 12.68
C VAL A 189 7.83 4.42 13.66
N ILE A 190 8.66 4.47 14.70
CA ILE A 190 8.50 5.40 15.82
C ILE A 190 9.59 6.48 15.79
N TYR A 191 9.15 7.71 15.60
CA TYR A 191 9.97 8.91 15.64
C TYR A 191 10.01 9.52 17.04
N GLN A 192 11.15 10.15 17.37
CA GLN A 192 11.36 10.76 18.69
C GLN A 192 11.03 12.26 18.73
N SER A 193 10.96 12.92 17.58
CA SER A 193 10.60 14.33 17.49
C SER A 193 9.66 14.65 16.33
N LYS A 194 8.88 15.73 16.51
CA LYS A 194 7.99 16.26 15.46
C LYS A 194 8.76 16.61 14.19
N ASP A 195 9.93 17.24 14.35
CA ASP A 195 10.73 17.70 13.21
C ASP A 195 11.26 16.52 12.40
N ASP A 196 11.67 15.45 13.07
CA ASP A 196 12.14 14.24 12.42
C ASP A 196 11.02 13.55 11.64
N MET A 197 9.87 13.34 12.29
CA MET A 197 8.71 12.71 11.67
C MET A 197 8.15 13.55 10.52
N SER A 198 8.18 14.88 10.62
CA SER A 198 7.66 15.77 9.58
C SER A 198 8.30 15.53 8.22
N LYS A 199 9.56 15.08 8.16
CA LYS A 199 10.26 14.75 6.91
C LYS A 199 9.77 13.45 6.26
N ALA A 200 9.14 12.58 7.05
CA ALA A 200 8.53 11.35 6.55
C ALA A 200 7.07 11.53 6.11
N LEU A 201 6.46 12.65 6.44
CA LEU A 201 5.08 12.99 6.09
C LEU A 201 5.03 13.82 4.80
N ALA A 202 3.97 13.62 4.01
CA ALA A 202 3.69 14.49 2.88
C ALA A 202 3.36 15.92 3.37
N PRO A 203 3.88 16.96 2.72
CA PRO A 203 3.55 18.34 3.08
C PRO A 203 2.05 18.60 2.96
N ARG A 204 1.45 19.14 4.01
CA ARG A 204 0.01 19.47 4.08
C ARG A 204 -0.26 20.98 3.93
N GLY A 205 0.80 21.76 3.80
CA GLY A 205 0.76 23.22 3.67
C GLY A 205 1.39 23.94 4.86
N ALA A 206 2.05 25.07 4.58
CA ALA A 206 2.92 25.76 5.52
C ALA A 206 2.23 26.16 6.85
N THR A 207 0.96 26.51 6.83
CA THR A 207 0.20 26.88 8.05
C THR A 207 -0.07 25.65 8.92
N PHE A 208 -0.48 24.54 8.31
CA PHE A 208 -0.74 23.29 9.02
C PHE A 208 0.56 22.71 9.57
N ASP A 209 1.60 22.62 8.74
CA ASP A 209 2.88 21.97 9.09
C ASP A 209 3.60 22.71 10.24
N LYS A 210 3.38 24.05 10.37
CA LYS A 210 3.88 24.84 11.50
C LYS A 210 3.04 24.72 12.76
N GLY A 211 1.72 24.67 12.63
CA GLY A 211 0.76 24.80 13.75
C GLY A 211 0.31 23.48 14.34
N ALA A 212 0.22 22.41 13.55
CA ALA A 212 -0.26 21.12 14.01
C ALA A 212 0.88 20.14 14.33
N THR A 213 0.65 19.27 15.31
CA THR A 213 1.50 18.10 15.55
C THR A 213 0.74 16.87 15.14
N VAL A 214 1.27 16.13 14.15
CA VAL A 214 0.77 14.81 13.76
C VAL A 214 1.37 13.80 14.73
N LEU A 215 0.55 13.12 15.51
CA LEU A 215 0.99 12.11 16.48
C LEU A 215 1.16 10.74 15.83
N GLY A 216 0.38 10.45 14.80
CA GLY A 216 0.44 9.22 14.03
C GLY A 216 -0.07 9.42 12.61
N GLU A 217 0.27 8.48 11.72
CA GLU A 217 -0.27 8.40 10.37
C GLU A 217 -0.19 6.96 9.85
N ALA A 218 -1.35 6.36 9.59
CA ALA A 218 -1.44 5.05 8.94
C ALA A 218 -1.18 5.17 7.43
N ARG A 219 -0.21 4.42 6.94
CA ARG A 219 0.13 4.27 5.51
C ARG A 219 -0.34 2.91 5.00
N SER A 220 -1.64 2.76 4.88
CA SER A 220 -2.30 1.48 4.59
C SER A 220 -1.84 0.82 3.30
N ASN A 221 -1.45 1.61 2.28
CA ASN A 221 -0.88 1.09 1.03
C ASN A 221 0.45 0.34 1.22
N TYR A 222 1.14 0.61 2.32
CA TYR A 222 2.43 0.03 2.66
C TYR A 222 2.38 -0.89 3.89
N GLY A 223 1.22 -1.01 4.53
CA GLY A 223 1.11 -1.71 5.80
C GLY A 223 1.95 -1.08 6.91
N THR A 224 2.22 0.21 6.80
CA THR A 224 3.13 0.95 7.70
C THR A 224 2.37 2.00 8.48
N LEU A 225 2.72 2.12 9.74
CA LEU A 225 2.26 3.14 10.66
C LEU A 225 3.45 3.98 11.09
N LEU A 226 3.37 5.29 10.88
CA LEU A 226 4.32 6.26 11.43
C LEU A 226 3.74 6.84 12.70
N MET A 227 4.52 6.92 13.77
CA MET A 227 4.07 7.55 15.00
C MET A 227 5.17 8.34 15.71
N LEU A 228 4.76 9.33 16.49
CA LEU A 228 5.61 10.13 17.32
C LEU A 228 5.58 9.58 18.75
N ASN A 229 6.75 9.34 19.33
CA ASN A 229 6.89 8.96 20.76
C ASN A 229 6.62 10.17 21.66
N GLN A 230 5.36 10.59 21.75
CA GLN A 230 4.94 11.73 22.56
C GLN A 230 3.54 11.51 23.14
N GLY A 231 3.28 12.06 24.32
CA GLY A 231 1.99 11.96 24.99
C GLY A 231 1.62 10.51 25.34
N ASP A 232 0.38 10.11 25.11
CA ASP A 232 -0.05 8.72 25.24
C ASP A 232 0.22 7.96 23.93
N ALA A 233 1.49 7.60 23.74
CA ALA A 233 1.95 6.88 22.54
C ALA A 233 1.23 5.55 22.32
N ARG A 234 0.82 4.84 23.39
CA ARG A 234 0.05 3.58 23.29
C ARG A 234 -1.33 3.81 22.69
N THR A 235 -2.05 4.81 23.17
CA THR A 235 -3.37 5.16 22.63
C THR A 235 -3.28 5.62 21.18
N THR A 236 -2.30 6.46 20.84
CA THR A 236 -2.03 6.87 19.46
C THR A 236 -1.76 5.65 18.57
N LEU A 237 -0.92 4.72 19.02
CA LEU A 237 -0.63 3.49 18.30
C LEU A 237 -1.90 2.67 18.02
N TRP A 238 -2.78 2.50 19.00
CA TRP A 238 -4.04 1.76 18.81
C TRP A 238 -5.00 2.44 17.87
N HIS A 239 -5.05 3.78 17.90
CA HIS A 239 -5.82 4.57 16.94
C HIS A 239 -5.36 4.30 15.51
N GLU A 240 -4.08 4.47 15.24
CA GLU A 240 -3.51 4.30 13.90
C GLU A 240 -3.53 2.85 13.41
N LEU A 241 -3.36 1.87 14.30
CA LEU A 241 -3.53 0.46 13.95
C LEU A 241 -4.95 0.17 13.46
N SER A 242 -5.95 0.87 14.00
CA SER A 242 -7.34 0.71 13.56
C SER A 242 -7.48 1.09 12.09
N HIS A 243 -6.90 2.22 11.66
CA HIS A 243 -6.89 2.60 10.25
C HIS A 243 -6.18 1.56 9.38
N LEU A 244 -5.00 1.05 9.78
CA LEU A 244 -4.30 0.00 9.03
C LEU A 244 -5.17 -1.24 8.82
N VAL A 245 -5.79 -1.73 9.89
CA VAL A 245 -6.61 -2.95 9.89
C VAL A 245 -7.88 -2.76 9.07
N LEU A 246 -8.56 -1.63 9.24
CA LEU A 246 -9.81 -1.32 8.52
C LEU A 246 -9.57 -1.15 7.03
N HIS A 247 -8.52 -0.42 6.66
CA HIS A 247 -8.19 -0.23 5.24
C HIS A 247 -7.69 -1.53 4.58
N ASP A 248 -7.03 -2.44 5.31
CA ASP A 248 -6.70 -3.76 4.79
C ASP A 248 -7.96 -4.60 4.51
N LEU A 249 -8.97 -4.49 5.38
CA LEU A 249 -10.25 -5.19 5.22
C LEU A 249 -11.03 -4.75 3.98
N VAL A 250 -11.05 -3.44 3.70
CA VAL A 250 -11.83 -2.86 2.57
C VAL A 250 -11.04 -2.78 1.27
N LYS A 251 -9.77 -3.22 1.26
CA LYS A 251 -8.97 -3.34 0.05
C LYS A 251 -9.64 -4.32 -0.92
N GLY A 252 -10.18 -3.80 -2.00
CA GLY A 252 -10.77 -4.56 -3.09
C GLY A 252 -10.48 -3.91 -4.44
N PRO A 253 -10.89 -4.53 -5.56
CA PRO A 253 -10.73 -3.94 -6.90
C PRO A 253 -11.51 -2.62 -7.07
N TYR A 254 -12.40 -2.32 -6.16
CA TYR A 254 -13.21 -1.10 -6.11
C TYR A 254 -12.96 -0.41 -4.77
N GLU A 255 -11.76 0.16 -4.52
CA GLU A 255 -11.43 0.85 -3.28
C GLU A 255 -12.66 1.63 -2.74
N SER A 256 -13.35 1.04 -1.76
CA SER A 256 -14.47 1.70 -1.11
C SER A 256 -13.89 2.64 -0.05
N ASN A 257 -13.99 3.94 -0.29
CA ASN A 257 -13.65 4.93 0.72
C ASN A 257 -14.62 4.77 1.90
N LEU A 258 -14.09 4.39 3.06
CA LEU A 258 -14.87 4.45 4.30
C LEU A 258 -15.31 5.89 4.55
N PRO A 259 -16.56 6.12 4.96
CA PRO A 259 -16.96 7.44 5.43
C PRO A 259 -16.08 7.85 6.63
N ALA A 260 -15.61 9.10 6.65
CA ALA A 260 -14.65 9.53 7.67
C ALA A 260 -15.18 9.32 9.11
N TRP A 261 -16.48 9.49 9.36
CA TRP A 261 -17.05 9.23 10.69
C TRP A 261 -16.94 7.77 11.14
N LEU A 262 -16.98 6.83 10.17
CA LEU A 262 -16.85 5.40 10.47
C LEU A 262 -15.39 5.03 10.73
N ASP A 263 -14.48 5.50 9.89
CA ASP A 263 -13.05 5.26 10.00
C ASP A 263 -12.50 5.82 11.32
N GLU A 264 -12.69 7.09 11.57
CA GLU A 264 -12.27 7.76 12.81
C GLU A 264 -13.02 7.24 14.05
N GLY A 265 -14.32 7.01 13.92
CA GLY A 265 -15.13 6.49 15.02
C GLY A 265 -14.69 5.10 15.49
N LEU A 266 -14.31 4.21 14.57
CA LEU A 266 -13.75 2.89 14.87
C LEU A 266 -12.36 3.01 15.51
N ALA A 267 -11.52 3.91 14.98
CA ALA A 267 -10.21 4.18 15.57
C ALA A 267 -10.33 4.65 17.02
N MET A 268 -11.19 5.64 17.28
CA MET A 268 -11.46 6.13 18.64
C MET A 268 -12.13 5.09 19.55
N TYR A 269 -12.95 4.20 19.01
CA TYR A 269 -13.54 3.11 19.80
C TYR A 269 -12.49 2.10 20.25
N ASN A 270 -11.38 1.96 19.50
CA ASN A 270 -10.27 1.09 19.86
C ASN A 270 -9.26 1.73 20.84
N GLU A 271 -9.29 3.05 21.02
CA GLU A 271 -8.46 3.75 22.00
C GLU A 271 -8.73 3.29 23.44
N SER A 272 -7.92 3.76 24.40
CA SER A 272 -8.17 3.55 25.81
C SER A 272 -9.44 4.30 26.27
N ASP A 273 -10.14 3.77 27.27
CA ASP A 273 -11.43 4.31 27.71
C ASP A 273 -11.36 5.78 28.17
N ASN A 274 -10.23 6.21 28.72
CA ASN A 274 -10.04 7.58 29.23
C ASN A 274 -9.55 8.58 28.16
N ALA A 275 -9.07 8.11 27.01
CA ALA A 275 -8.51 8.97 25.95
C ALA A 275 -9.54 9.95 25.37
N ASN A 276 -10.81 9.61 25.46
CA ASN A 276 -11.90 10.30 24.77
C ASN A 276 -12.74 11.25 25.67
N ASP A 277 -12.36 11.45 26.92
CA ASP A 277 -13.15 12.26 27.88
C ASP A 277 -13.39 13.70 27.41
N ASN A 278 -12.42 14.32 26.73
CA ASN A 278 -12.57 15.67 26.19
C ASN A 278 -13.55 15.71 25.02
N TYR A 279 -13.51 14.72 24.14
CA TYR A 279 -14.42 14.61 23.02
C TYR A 279 -15.85 14.31 23.49
N GLN A 280 -16.00 13.46 24.50
CA GLN A 280 -17.30 13.17 25.10
C GLN A 280 -17.92 14.45 25.72
N ARG A 281 -17.15 15.22 26.48
CA ARG A 281 -17.62 16.51 27.04
C ARG A 281 -18.04 17.50 25.96
N SER A 282 -17.27 17.61 24.88
CA SER A 282 -17.62 18.47 23.74
C SER A 282 -18.93 18.04 23.07
N LEU A 283 -19.15 16.73 22.95
CA LEU A 283 -20.39 16.19 22.40
C LEU A 283 -21.59 16.45 23.34
N ASP A 284 -21.44 16.21 24.64
CA ASP A 284 -22.48 16.44 25.64
C ASP A 284 -22.94 17.91 25.66
N ASP A 285 -21.98 18.84 25.53
CA ASP A 285 -22.26 20.26 25.40
C ASP A 285 -23.02 20.60 24.09
N ALA A 286 -22.63 19.98 22.99
CA ALA A 286 -23.29 20.18 21.69
C ALA A 286 -24.72 19.61 21.69
N ILE A 287 -24.95 18.47 22.32
CA ILE A 287 -26.29 17.87 22.47
C ILE A 287 -27.21 18.84 23.24
N ARG A 288 -26.75 19.39 24.37
CA ARG A 288 -27.54 20.37 25.17
C ARG A 288 -27.88 21.62 24.38
N LYS A 289 -27.05 22.03 23.42
CA LYS A 289 -27.21 23.21 22.57
C LYS A 289 -27.94 22.92 21.25
N ASN A 290 -28.28 21.64 21.00
CA ASN A 290 -28.80 21.16 19.71
C ASN A 290 -27.87 21.52 18.52
N ASP A 291 -26.52 21.46 18.74
CA ASP A 291 -25.48 21.78 17.77
C ASP A 291 -24.69 20.54 17.37
N VAL A 292 -25.39 19.48 16.98
CA VAL A 292 -24.80 18.22 16.52
C VAL A 292 -24.87 18.12 15.00
N PHE A 293 -24.03 17.25 14.41
CA PHE A 293 -24.01 16.98 12.98
C PHE A 293 -25.06 15.93 12.59
N THR A 294 -25.55 15.99 11.36
CA THR A 294 -26.21 14.82 10.77
C THR A 294 -25.14 13.81 10.35
N VAL A 295 -25.37 12.51 10.52
CA VAL A 295 -24.38 11.48 10.12
C VAL A 295 -24.02 11.60 8.64
N ARG A 296 -24.98 11.99 7.80
CA ARG A 296 -24.74 12.24 6.37
C ARG A 296 -23.75 13.37 6.10
N SER A 297 -23.65 14.37 6.95
CA SER A 297 -22.69 15.48 6.81
C SER A 297 -21.30 15.15 7.34
N MET A 298 -21.11 13.99 7.98
CA MET A 298 -19.85 13.56 8.58
C MET A 298 -18.99 12.68 7.65
N THR A 299 -19.22 12.70 6.34
CA THR A 299 -18.45 11.94 5.35
C THR A 299 -17.00 12.41 5.20
N ALA A 300 -16.70 13.63 5.65
CA ALA A 300 -15.35 14.19 5.75
C ALA A 300 -15.14 14.81 7.14
N PRO A 301 -13.90 14.88 7.66
CA PRO A 301 -13.59 15.58 8.91
C PRO A 301 -14.00 17.05 8.85
N ASN A 302 -14.51 17.58 9.96
CA ASN A 302 -14.90 18.99 10.01
C ASN A 302 -13.69 19.91 10.13
N GLY A 303 -13.51 20.82 9.17
CA GLY A 303 -12.40 21.78 9.15
C GLY A 303 -12.57 22.99 10.08
N VAL A 304 -13.70 23.14 10.81
CA VAL A 304 -13.92 24.24 11.74
C VAL A 304 -13.30 23.88 13.10
N PRO A 305 -12.23 24.57 13.56
CA PRO A 305 -11.48 24.18 14.76
C PRO A 305 -12.37 24.02 16.02
N THR A 306 -13.37 24.86 16.20
CA THR A 306 -14.29 24.83 17.35
C THR A 306 -15.26 23.65 17.34
N LYS A 307 -15.42 22.99 16.20
CA LYS A 307 -16.33 21.85 16.01
C LYS A 307 -15.62 20.50 15.87
N VAL A 308 -14.30 20.48 15.80
CA VAL A 308 -13.50 19.24 15.68
C VAL A 308 -13.79 18.28 16.83
N GLY A 309 -13.80 18.77 18.08
CA GLY A 309 -14.09 17.93 19.26
C GLY A 309 -15.50 17.34 19.23
N ILE A 310 -16.49 18.10 18.76
CA ILE A 310 -17.89 17.62 18.60
C ILE A 310 -17.92 16.52 17.52
N TRP A 311 -17.26 16.74 16.40
CA TRP A 311 -17.25 15.82 15.27
C TRP A 311 -16.66 14.46 15.66
N TYR A 312 -15.47 14.45 16.30
CA TYR A 312 -14.84 13.22 16.78
C TYR A 312 -15.67 12.52 17.87
N GLY A 313 -16.16 13.27 18.86
CA GLY A 313 -17.03 12.72 19.90
C GLY A 313 -18.29 12.07 19.31
N GLN A 314 -18.90 12.71 18.31
CA GLN A 314 -20.08 12.18 17.65
C GLN A 314 -19.75 10.95 16.79
N ALA A 315 -18.64 10.94 16.04
CA ALA A 315 -18.20 9.80 15.26
C ALA A 315 -18.03 8.56 16.15
N ARG A 316 -17.31 8.69 17.27
CA ARG A 316 -17.18 7.63 18.28
C ARG A 316 -18.53 7.19 18.85
N SER A 317 -19.41 8.13 19.18
CA SER A 317 -20.72 7.82 19.76
C SER A 317 -21.60 7.02 18.81
N VAL A 318 -21.61 7.37 17.52
CA VAL A 318 -22.35 6.63 16.49
C VAL A 318 -21.82 5.21 16.34
N VAL A 319 -20.49 5.05 16.28
CA VAL A 319 -19.87 3.72 16.18
C VAL A 319 -20.17 2.89 17.42
N ARG A 320 -20.04 3.47 18.60
CA ARG A 320 -20.36 2.79 19.86
C ARG A 320 -21.81 2.31 19.89
N TYR A 321 -22.75 3.18 19.50
CA TYR A 321 -24.17 2.84 19.42
C TYR A 321 -24.42 1.65 18.46
N LEU A 322 -23.80 1.66 17.29
CA LEU A 322 -23.93 0.57 16.33
C LEU A 322 -23.35 -0.75 16.83
N LEU A 323 -22.22 -0.69 17.56
CA LEU A 323 -21.53 -1.88 18.05
C LEU A 323 -22.16 -2.44 19.33
N ASP A 324 -22.47 -1.58 20.30
CA ASP A 324 -22.90 -2.01 21.63
C ASP A 324 -24.43 -2.28 21.70
N GLU A 325 -25.24 -1.57 20.88
CA GLU A 325 -26.70 -1.60 21.00
C GLU A 325 -27.43 -2.17 19.77
N HIS A 326 -26.77 -2.22 18.59
CA HIS A 326 -27.41 -2.64 17.34
C HIS A 326 -26.75 -3.84 16.65
N GLY A 327 -26.51 -4.90 17.41
CA GLY A 327 -26.08 -6.21 16.87
C GLY A 327 -24.59 -6.37 16.72
N GLY A 328 -23.79 -5.38 17.13
CA GLY A 328 -22.36 -5.49 17.35
C GLY A 328 -21.59 -6.14 16.22
N ARG A 329 -20.72 -7.06 16.61
CA ARG A 329 -19.79 -7.80 15.75
C ARG A 329 -20.48 -8.53 14.59
N ASP A 330 -21.65 -9.12 14.82
CA ASP A 330 -22.30 -9.96 13.82
C ASP A 330 -22.84 -9.14 12.64
N ASN A 331 -23.35 -7.94 12.90
CA ASN A 331 -23.85 -7.04 11.85
C ASN A 331 -22.71 -6.38 11.05
N MET A 332 -21.50 -6.20 11.64
CA MET A 332 -20.32 -5.73 10.90
C MET A 332 -19.72 -6.82 10.00
N GLN A 333 -19.91 -8.10 10.32
CA GLN A 333 -19.44 -9.22 9.49
C GLN A 333 -20.29 -9.42 8.23
N ILE A 334 -21.52 -8.93 8.18
CA ILE A 334 -22.40 -9.05 6.99
C ILE A 334 -21.77 -8.32 5.78
N GLY A 335 -20.99 -7.26 5.97
CA GLY A 335 -20.23 -6.61 4.91
C GLY A 335 -19.19 -7.50 4.22
N ARG A 336 -18.71 -8.58 4.87
CA ARG A 336 -17.77 -9.55 4.29
C ARG A 336 -18.41 -10.53 3.31
N ALA A 337 -19.71 -10.78 3.41
CA ALA A 337 -20.42 -11.77 2.58
C ALA A 337 -20.83 -11.23 1.20
N HIS A 338 -20.62 -9.94 0.94
CA HIS A 338 -21.05 -9.26 -0.28
C HIS A 338 -19.89 -8.56 -1.05
N VAL A 339 -18.63 -8.88 -0.72
CA VAL A 339 -17.44 -8.39 -1.45
C VAL A 339 -16.78 -9.52 -2.23
#